data_60ecbfea72783f95190cca3af887b3ef
#
_entry.id   60ecbfea72783f95190cca3af887b3ef
#
_cell.length_a   1.000
_cell.length_b   1.000
_cell.length_c   1.000
_cell.angle_alpha   90.00
_cell.angle_beta   90.00
_cell.angle_gamma   90.00
#
_symmetry.space_group_name_H-M   'P 1'
#
loop_
_entity.id
_entity.type
_entity.pdbx_description
1 polymer ?
#
loop_
_entity_poly.entity_id
_entity_poly.type
_entity_poly.pdbx_seq_one_letter_code
_entity_poly.pdbx_strand_id
1 'polypeptide(L)'
;MITNAVTLEQGVTVTQLKGQIYLVSADGSRKLLAEGDVLPKGAVIVSPDGASFMGGGQSFTVQPASEQSEPAEEGDAPQLAQNGATGTPDDISALQQAILGGADPTQAFEASAAGGAPAAGGGGIGGVAGASGNGGFVTIDRTGSATIAEATFDTTYNANGELPLGAAGEDEVFDLTPPTISVVAPDNTNDTTPTLTGTTDAPVGSIVTLLVTDANGNQQTLTAIVTPTGTFTVDVVTPLAEGSYTVTATVTDPAGNTGSATDSGSVDVTAPAITVDAPDNTNDTTPTITGTTNAVPGSIVTLVVTDANGTQQTLTAIVQPSGSYSVDVTTPLAEGSYQVTASVTDSAGNTGTATDDGSVDITANITVSLDDVNSGNVANAPISGTSDVGPDRTVTLVITDANGNTVETTATTGADGSYTTNVDLRSLADGNLVVTASVTDAAGNTANASDDTTLLDTEAEATISLNFIAGDDILNAAEAA
;
A
#
# COMPACT_ATOMS: atom_id res chain seq x y z
N MET A 1 -17.85 20.29 1.85
CA MET A 1 -16.95 20.05 0.71
C MET A 1 -16.10 21.29 0.48
N ILE A 2 -14.80 21.12 0.34
CA ILE A 2 -13.90 22.24 0.05
C ILE A 2 -13.89 22.36 -1.47
N THR A 3 -14.69 23.25 -2.01
CA THR A 3 -15.00 23.33 -3.44
C THR A 3 -14.02 24.17 -4.25
N ASN A 4 -12.78 24.41 -3.86
CA ASN A 4 -11.76 25.04 -4.72
C ASN A 4 -10.36 24.74 -4.16
N ALA A 5 -10.07 23.45 -3.97
CA ALA A 5 -8.76 23.00 -3.58
C ALA A 5 -7.93 22.72 -4.84
N VAL A 6 -6.71 23.24 -4.89
CA VAL A 6 -5.73 22.91 -5.93
C VAL A 6 -4.75 21.91 -5.35
N THR A 7 -4.57 20.79 -6.02
CA THR A 7 -3.58 19.78 -5.64
C THR A 7 -2.30 19.96 -6.46
N LEU A 8 -1.16 20.03 -5.79
CA LEU A 8 0.13 20.21 -6.45
C LEU A 8 0.66 18.88 -7.02
N GLU A 9 0.95 18.85 -8.32
CA GLU A 9 1.53 17.66 -8.97
C GLU A 9 3.03 17.46 -8.71
N GLN A 10 3.71 18.50 -8.22
CA GLN A 10 5.13 18.48 -7.87
C GLN A 10 5.37 19.23 -6.56
N GLY A 11 6.44 18.85 -5.84
CA GLY A 11 6.90 19.59 -4.67
C GLY A 11 7.47 20.95 -5.09
N VAL A 12 7.05 22.03 -4.44
CA VAL A 12 7.48 23.40 -4.78
C VAL A 12 7.81 24.20 -3.50
N THR A 13 8.77 25.11 -3.59
CA THR A 13 9.02 26.12 -2.56
C THR A 13 8.27 27.39 -2.94
N VAL A 14 7.45 27.90 -2.02
CA VAL A 14 6.64 29.10 -2.22
C VAL A 14 7.53 30.33 -2.32
N THR A 15 7.42 31.08 -3.42
CA THR A 15 8.07 32.36 -3.62
C THR A 15 7.06 33.35 -4.20
N GLN A 16 7.18 34.63 -3.90
CA GLN A 16 6.29 35.70 -4.38
C GLN A 16 4.80 35.43 -4.13
N LEU A 17 4.44 35.21 -2.86
CA LEU A 17 3.07 34.98 -2.44
C LEU A 17 2.23 36.26 -2.52
N LYS A 18 1.10 36.21 -3.25
CA LYS A 18 0.09 37.27 -3.31
C LYS A 18 -1.27 36.75 -2.87
N GLY A 19 -1.82 37.28 -1.81
CA GLY A 19 -3.06 36.84 -1.18
C GLY A 19 -2.83 35.81 -0.06
N GLN A 20 -3.92 35.29 0.50
CA GLN A 20 -3.87 34.30 1.57
C GLN A 20 -4.13 32.90 1.01
N ILE A 21 -3.16 32.00 1.21
CA ILE A 21 -3.25 30.59 0.80
C ILE A 21 -3.08 29.73 2.05
N TYR A 22 -3.90 28.71 2.17
CA TYR A 22 -3.85 27.75 3.27
C TYR A 22 -3.52 26.36 2.72
N LEU A 23 -2.55 25.71 3.36
CA LEU A 23 -2.32 24.26 3.21
C LEU A 23 -3.37 23.52 4.04
N VAL A 24 -4.06 22.57 3.40
CA VAL A 24 -5.04 21.71 4.07
C VAL A 24 -4.38 20.37 4.38
N SER A 25 -4.29 20.02 5.65
CA SER A 25 -3.81 18.72 6.10
C SER A 25 -4.90 17.65 5.98
N ALA A 26 -4.53 16.37 6.03
CA ALA A 26 -5.45 15.24 5.93
C ALA A 26 -6.51 15.22 7.06
N ASP A 27 -6.22 15.84 8.21
CA ASP A 27 -7.14 16.02 9.34
C ASP A 27 -8.10 17.22 9.17
N GLY A 28 -8.06 17.91 8.02
CA GLY A 28 -8.85 19.10 7.74
C GLY A 28 -8.32 20.40 8.37
N SER A 29 -7.21 20.36 9.09
CA SER A 29 -6.57 21.55 9.63
C SER A 29 -5.99 22.43 8.52
N ARG A 30 -5.99 23.76 8.72
CA ARG A 30 -5.49 24.73 7.74
C ARG A 30 -4.31 25.50 8.31
N LYS A 31 -3.18 25.46 7.62
CA LYS A 31 -1.99 26.26 7.93
C LYS A 31 -1.84 27.37 6.90
N LEU A 32 -1.75 28.62 7.33
CA LEU A 32 -1.46 29.75 6.44
C LEU A 32 -0.04 29.61 5.90
N LEU A 33 0.12 29.70 4.57
CA LEU A 33 1.40 29.65 3.90
C LEU A 33 2.15 30.97 3.97
N ALA A 34 3.48 30.87 4.04
CA ALA A 34 4.41 31.98 3.97
C ALA A 34 5.43 31.76 2.84
N GLU A 35 6.06 32.85 2.39
CA GLU A 35 7.20 32.75 1.47
C GLU A 35 8.33 31.95 2.11
N GLY A 36 8.87 30.96 1.37
CA GLY A 36 9.88 30.03 1.84
C GLY A 36 9.33 28.68 2.31
N ASP A 37 8.02 28.53 2.51
CA ASP A 37 7.43 27.23 2.84
C ASP A 37 7.62 26.24 1.68
N VAL A 38 7.99 25.01 2.03
CA VAL A 38 8.15 23.90 1.07
C VAL A 38 6.89 23.04 1.07
N LEU A 39 6.25 22.96 -0.07
CA LEU A 39 5.04 22.17 -0.29
C LEU A 39 5.42 20.84 -0.95
N PRO A 40 5.06 19.68 -0.37
CA PRO A 40 5.31 18.39 -0.98
C PRO A 40 4.39 18.14 -2.19
N LYS A 41 4.76 17.19 -3.04
CA LYS A 41 3.85 16.66 -4.06
C LYS A 41 2.58 16.14 -3.39
N GLY A 42 1.42 16.48 -3.96
CA GLY A 42 0.13 16.11 -3.41
C GLY A 42 -0.42 17.07 -2.35
N ALA A 43 0.29 18.17 -2.04
CA ALA A 43 -0.20 19.19 -1.13
C ALA A 43 -1.49 19.82 -1.67
N VAL A 44 -2.51 19.90 -0.82
CA VAL A 44 -3.80 20.52 -1.13
C VAL A 44 -3.81 21.93 -0.58
N ILE A 45 -4.03 22.92 -1.45
CA ILE A 45 -4.05 24.34 -1.09
C ILE A 45 -5.38 24.98 -1.44
N VAL A 46 -5.83 25.92 -0.61
CA VAL A 46 -7.09 26.66 -0.79
C VAL A 46 -6.86 28.14 -0.53
N SER A 47 -7.63 28.99 -1.20
CA SER A 47 -7.69 30.43 -0.92
C SER A 47 -9.15 30.89 -0.84
N PRO A 48 -9.55 31.61 0.23
CA PRO A 48 -10.91 32.14 0.34
C PRO A 48 -11.20 33.25 -0.70
N ASP A 49 -10.23 34.08 -0.98
CA ASP A 49 -10.40 35.33 -1.76
C ASP A 49 -9.64 35.31 -3.10
N GLY A 50 -9.10 34.15 -3.47
CA GLY A 50 -8.19 34.04 -4.61
C GLY A 50 -6.77 34.53 -4.27
N ALA A 51 -5.77 33.77 -4.69
CA ALA A 51 -4.38 34.09 -4.45
C ALA A 51 -3.46 33.45 -5.49
N SER A 52 -2.24 33.92 -5.58
CA SER A 52 -1.23 33.32 -6.46
C SER A 52 0.15 33.29 -5.79
N PHE A 53 0.97 32.33 -6.20
CA PHE A 53 2.38 32.25 -5.77
C PHE A 53 3.24 31.67 -6.91
N MET A 54 4.53 31.89 -6.79
CA MET A 54 5.53 31.27 -7.66
C MET A 54 6.18 30.09 -6.94
N GLY A 55 6.42 29.00 -7.65
CA GLY A 55 7.10 27.82 -7.11
C GLY A 55 7.79 27.03 -8.21
N GLY A 56 9.08 26.70 -8.04
CA GLY A 56 9.84 25.95 -9.04
C GLY A 56 9.91 26.61 -10.43
N GLY A 57 9.78 27.95 -10.50
CA GLY A 57 9.76 28.70 -11.75
C GLY A 57 8.40 28.75 -12.46
N GLN A 58 7.35 28.20 -11.86
CA GLN A 58 5.98 28.23 -12.38
C GLN A 58 5.08 29.11 -11.50
N SER A 59 4.03 29.70 -12.13
CA SER A 59 3.01 30.48 -11.42
C SER A 59 1.81 29.58 -11.12
N PHE A 60 1.38 29.59 -9.87
CA PHE A 60 0.20 28.87 -9.39
C PHE A 60 -0.87 29.89 -8.97
N THR A 61 -2.09 29.73 -9.46
CA THR A 61 -3.22 30.59 -9.10
C THR A 61 -4.31 29.74 -8.45
N VAL A 62 -4.76 30.14 -7.26
CA VAL A 62 -5.88 29.52 -6.53
C VAL A 62 -7.05 30.46 -6.62
N GLN A 63 -8.13 30.02 -7.26
CA GLN A 63 -9.35 30.87 -7.46
C GLN A 63 -10.18 30.96 -6.18
N PRO A 64 -10.93 32.07 -5.98
CA PRO A 64 -11.82 32.19 -4.83
C PRO A 64 -12.99 31.20 -4.91
N ALA A 65 -13.56 30.88 -3.76
CA ALA A 65 -14.61 29.87 -3.62
C ALA A 65 -15.94 30.23 -4.34
N SER A 66 -16.05 31.40 -4.90
CA SER A 66 -17.26 31.95 -5.54
C SER A 66 -17.24 32.01 -7.07
N GLU A 67 -16.15 31.68 -7.73
CA GLU A 67 -16.06 31.72 -9.20
C GLU A 67 -15.77 30.34 -9.79
N GLN A 68 -16.84 29.61 -10.05
CA GLN A 68 -16.80 28.48 -10.99
C GLN A 68 -17.04 29.03 -12.38
N SER A 69 -15.98 29.28 -13.15
CA SER A 69 -16.07 29.45 -14.60
C SER A 69 -15.95 28.08 -15.25
N GLU A 70 -17.01 27.64 -15.91
CA GLU A 70 -16.97 26.54 -16.87
C GLU A 70 -15.92 26.82 -17.97
N PRO A 71 -15.29 25.76 -18.53
CA PRO A 71 -14.35 25.94 -19.66
C PRO A 71 -15.08 26.55 -20.84
N ALA A 72 -14.52 27.63 -21.40
CA ALA A 72 -14.99 28.27 -22.59
C ALA A 72 -14.87 27.32 -23.80
N GLU A 73 -16.02 26.88 -24.32
CA GLU A 73 -16.12 26.46 -25.71
C GLU A 73 -16.44 27.68 -26.57
N GLU A 74 -15.59 27.92 -27.56
CA GLU A 74 -15.80 28.95 -28.59
C GLU A 74 -17.01 28.59 -29.45
N GLY A 75 -17.89 29.57 -29.61
CA GLY A 75 -18.73 29.76 -30.79
C GLY A 75 -20.11 29.16 -30.77
N ASP A 76 -21.09 29.96 -30.42
CA ASP A 76 -22.20 30.41 -31.27
C ASP A 76 -23.26 31.07 -30.36
N ALA A 77 -23.77 32.19 -30.82
CA ALA A 77 -24.88 32.90 -30.18
C ALA A 77 -26.11 32.00 -30.09
N PRO A 78 -26.88 32.05 -28.99
CA PRO A 78 -28.05 31.21 -28.85
C PRO A 78 -29.12 31.66 -29.86
N GLN A 79 -29.41 30.83 -30.84
CA GLN A 79 -30.64 30.91 -31.62
C GLN A 79 -31.77 30.38 -30.76
N LEU A 80 -32.73 31.27 -30.48
CA LEU A 80 -34.02 30.93 -29.90
C LEU A 80 -34.67 29.81 -30.72
N ALA A 81 -34.80 28.65 -30.15
CA ALA A 81 -35.52 27.51 -30.76
C ALA A 81 -37.00 27.87 -30.89
N GLN A 82 -37.47 28.08 -32.12
CA GLN A 82 -38.89 27.97 -32.44
C GLN A 82 -39.25 26.50 -32.56
N ASN A 83 -40.19 26.11 -31.76
CA ASN A 83 -41.13 24.98 -31.82
C ASN A 83 -41.00 23.90 -30.75
N GLY A 84 -42.08 23.83 -29.93
CA GLY A 84 -42.73 22.60 -29.51
C GLY A 84 -42.20 21.95 -28.21
N ALA A 85 -42.85 22.35 -27.15
CA ALA A 85 -43.25 21.50 -26.01
C ALA A 85 -42.30 20.40 -25.60
N THR A 86 -41.35 20.73 -24.76
CA THR A 86 -40.95 20.04 -23.51
C THR A 86 -39.85 20.88 -22.90
N GLY A 87 -40.15 21.57 -21.77
CA GLY A 87 -39.15 22.41 -21.09
C GLY A 87 -37.96 21.55 -20.67
N THR A 88 -36.78 21.88 -21.19
CA THR A 88 -35.51 21.30 -20.76
C THR A 88 -35.02 22.03 -19.50
N PRO A 89 -34.11 21.45 -18.71
CA PRO A 89 -33.52 22.12 -17.53
C PRO A 89 -32.92 23.51 -17.85
N ASP A 90 -32.48 23.73 -19.10
CA ASP A 90 -31.88 25.00 -19.57
C ASP A 90 -32.92 26.12 -19.68
N ASP A 91 -34.17 25.82 -20.06
CA ASP A 91 -35.28 26.82 -20.12
C ASP A 91 -35.67 27.31 -18.73
N ILE A 92 -35.54 26.44 -17.70
CA ILE A 92 -35.82 26.81 -16.31
C ILE A 92 -34.72 27.74 -15.77
N SER A 93 -33.48 27.49 -16.12
CA SER A 93 -32.35 28.31 -15.72
C SER A 93 -32.39 29.70 -16.36
N ALA A 94 -32.77 29.81 -17.64
CA ALA A 94 -32.95 31.08 -18.33
C ALA A 94 -34.10 31.91 -17.71
N LEU A 95 -35.19 31.27 -17.31
CA LEU A 95 -36.28 31.91 -16.63
C LEU A 95 -35.88 32.46 -15.26
N GLN A 96 -35.11 31.68 -14.49
CA GLN A 96 -34.59 32.08 -13.18
C GLN A 96 -33.65 33.28 -13.28
N GLN A 97 -32.75 33.30 -14.28
CA GLN A 97 -31.87 34.44 -14.52
C GLN A 97 -32.57 35.68 -14.94
N ALA A 98 -33.64 35.59 -15.76
CA ALA A 98 -34.44 36.72 -16.18
C ALA A 98 -35.19 37.37 -14.98
N ILE A 99 -35.69 36.53 -14.06
CA ILE A 99 -36.34 37.00 -12.82
C ILE A 99 -35.36 37.69 -11.87
N LEU A 100 -34.17 37.12 -11.72
CA LEU A 100 -33.07 37.68 -10.90
C LEU A 100 -32.55 39.02 -11.47
N GLY A 101 -32.59 39.18 -12.81
CA GLY A 101 -32.25 40.43 -13.49
C GLY A 101 -33.31 41.51 -13.48
N GLY A 102 -34.45 41.28 -12.82
CA GLY A 102 -35.55 42.26 -12.69
C GLY A 102 -36.45 42.37 -13.93
N ALA A 103 -36.39 41.43 -14.85
CA ALA A 103 -37.30 41.39 -16.01
C ALA A 103 -38.65 40.81 -15.62
N ASP A 104 -39.73 41.39 -16.12
CA ASP A 104 -41.08 40.87 -15.95
C ASP A 104 -41.24 39.58 -16.78
N PRO A 105 -41.39 38.40 -16.15
CA PRO A 105 -41.45 37.14 -16.85
C PRO A 105 -42.65 37.02 -17.80
N THR A 106 -43.69 37.81 -17.61
CA THR A 106 -44.87 37.79 -18.47
C THR A 106 -44.66 38.55 -19.81
N GLN A 107 -43.59 39.31 -19.88
CA GLN A 107 -43.20 40.07 -21.11
C GLN A 107 -42.08 39.39 -21.89
N ALA A 108 -41.29 38.49 -21.20
CA ALA A 108 -40.14 37.87 -21.77
C ALA A 108 -40.42 36.45 -22.34
N PHE A 109 -41.47 35.81 -21.87
CA PHE A 109 -41.82 34.45 -22.31
C PHE A 109 -43.31 34.35 -22.64
N GLU A 110 -43.66 33.65 -23.73
CA GLU A 110 -45.06 33.37 -24.03
C GLU A 110 -45.66 32.44 -22.97
N ALA A 111 -46.88 32.78 -22.51
CA ALA A 111 -47.61 31.95 -21.58
C ALA A 111 -47.90 30.58 -22.20
N SER A 112 -47.28 29.55 -21.69
CA SER A 112 -47.60 28.17 -22.04
C SER A 112 -48.97 27.87 -21.41
N ALA A 113 -50.01 27.88 -22.26
CA ALA A 113 -51.35 27.48 -21.86
C ALA A 113 -51.38 26.00 -21.53
N ALA A 114 -51.61 25.64 -20.27
CA ALA A 114 -52.02 24.29 -19.92
C ALA A 114 -53.40 24.01 -20.52
N GLY A 115 -53.45 23.46 -21.71
CA GLY A 115 -54.68 23.12 -22.42
C GLY A 115 -54.64 23.57 -23.87
N GLY A 116 -54.54 22.57 -24.75
CA GLY A 116 -54.47 22.78 -26.22
C GLY A 116 -55.62 23.69 -26.72
N ALA A 117 -55.24 24.61 -27.62
CA ALA A 117 -56.22 25.45 -28.30
C ALA A 117 -57.26 24.61 -29.06
N PRO A 118 -58.54 24.89 -28.98
CA PRO A 118 -59.52 24.23 -29.81
C PRO A 118 -59.33 24.68 -31.26
N ALA A 119 -59.26 23.71 -32.16
CA ALA A 119 -59.19 23.95 -33.58
C ALA A 119 -60.36 24.81 -34.05
N ALA A 120 -60.06 25.88 -34.76
CA ALA A 120 -61.05 26.70 -35.45
C ALA A 120 -61.73 25.90 -36.54
N GLY A 121 -63.01 25.53 -36.32
CA GLY A 121 -63.82 24.82 -37.28
C GLY A 121 -65.29 24.95 -36.93
N GLY A 122 -66.01 25.71 -37.75
CA GLY A 122 -67.34 26.25 -37.68
C GLY A 122 -68.46 25.32 -37.27
N GLY A 123 -69.40 25.95 -36.66
CA GLY A 123 -70.82 25.72 -36.87
C GLY A 123 -71.49 24.62 -36.06
N GLY A 124 -72.37 24.98 -35.17
CA GLY A 124 -73.56 24.25 -34.95
C GLY A 124 -73.81 23.56 -33.63
N ILE A 125 -74.70 24.24 -32.86
CA ILE A 125 -75.75 23.69 -32.04
C ILE A 125 -75.49 22.57 -31.05
N GLY A 126 -75.67 22.95 -29.78
CA GLY A 126 -76.47 22.23 -28.80
C GLY A 126 -76.24 20.75 -28.58
N GLY A 127 -75.28 20.38 -27.73
CA GLY A 127 -75.24 19.12 -27.11
C GLY A 127 -75.29 19.26 -25.61
N VAL A 128 -76.35 18.76 -24.98
CA VAL A 128 -76.48 18.69 -23.52
C VAL A 128 -75.41 17.83 -22.97
N ALA A 129 -74.54 18.41 -22.18
CA ALA A 129 -73.57 17.63 -21.39
C ALA A 129 -74.33 16.81 -20.36
N GLY A 130 -74.12 15.49 -20.43
CA GLY A 130 -74.70 14.53 -19.51
C GLY A 130 -74.36 14.83 -18.09
N ALA A 131 -75.34 14.76 -17.24
CA ALA A 131 -75.25 14.92 -15.81
C ALA A 131 -74.37 13.81 -15.23
N SER A 132 -73.16 14.19 -14.77
CA SER A 132 -72.46 13.46 -13.73
C SER A 132 -72.59 14.31 -12.47
N GLY A 133 -73.10 13.63 -11.43
CA GLY A 133 -73.61 14.28 -10.22
C GLY A 133 -72.65 15.13 -9.49
N ASN A 134 -73.29 16.08 -8.82
CA ASN A 134 -72.81 16.83 -7.67
C ASN A 134 -71.73 17.86 -7.92
N GLY A 135 -72.12 19.07 -8.28
CA GLY A 135 -71.22 20.21 -8.32
C GLY A 135 -71.84 21.37 -9.05
N GLY A 136 -72.46 22.30 -8.32
CA GLY A 136 -72.91 23.55 -8.92
C GLY A 136 -71.79 24.26 -9.60
N PHE A 137 -71.90 24.58 -10.87
CA PHE A 137 -70.94 25.42 -11.57
C PHE A 137 -71.35 26.87 -11.48
N VAL A 138 -70.39 27.69 -11.21
CA VAL A 138 -70.57 29.16 -11.18
C VAL A 138 -70.45 29.67 -12.62
N THR A 139 -71.55 30.24 -13.14
CA THR A 139 -71.49 30.94 -14.41
C THR A 139 -71.12 32.40 -14.12
N ILE A 140 -69.90 32.79 -14.57
CA ILE A 140 -69.47 34.21 -14.47
C ILE A 140 -69.87 34.92 -15.76
N ASP A 141 -70.88 35.81 -15.68
CA ASP A 141 -71.21 36.65 -16.79
C ASP A 141 -70.35 37.93 -16.75
N ARG A 142 -69.48 38.08 -17.78
CA ARG A 142 -68.54 39.20 -17.94
C ARG A 142 -69.25 40.34 -18.67
N THR A 143 -70.08 41.13 -17.98
CA THR A 143 -70.46 42.40 -18.47
C THR A 143 -70.04 43.48 -17.46
N GLY A 144 -68.78 43.89 -17.51
CA GLY A 144 -68.25 45.21 -17.17
C GLY A 144 -68.51 45.81 -15.79
N SER A 145 -69.07 45.09 -14.83
CA SER A 145 -69.32 45.57 -13.45
C SER A 145 -68.89 44.48 -12.46
N ALA A 146 -68.27 44.88 -11.36
CA ALA A 146 -67.84 43.98 -10.31
C ALA A 146 -69.02 43.15 -9.81
N THR A 147 -69.07 41.85 -10.14
CA THR A 147 -69.99 40.89 -9.59
C THR A 147 -69.40 40.26 -8.34
N ILE A 148 -70.03 40.52 -7.20
CA ILE A 148 -69.77 39.76 -5.98
C ILE A 148 -70.38 38.36 -6.21
N ALA A 149 -69.66 37.35 -6.18
CA ALA A 149 -70.12 35.95 -6.19
C ALA A 149 -70.85 35.74 -4.81
N GLU A 150 -72.16 35.72 -4.76
CA GLU A 150 -72.81 35.14 -3.60
C GLU A 150 -72.75 33.63 -3.68
N ALA A 151 -71.99 33.08 -2.78
CA ALA A 151 -72.08 31.64 -2.49
C ALA A 151 -73.32 31.46 -1.58
N THR A 152 -74.38 30.94 -2.12
CA THR A 152 -75.52 30.48 -1.30
C THR A 152 -75.09 29.17 -0.62
N PHE A 153 -74.42 29.29 0.51
CA PHE A 153 -74.43 28.24 1.50
C PHE A 153 -75.74 28.25 2.21
N ASP A 154 -76.42 27.11 2.23
CA ASP A 154 -77.66 26.96 3.06
C ASP A 154 -77.20 26.96 4.53
N THR A 155 -77.29 28.15 5.13
CA THR A 155 -77.12 28.33 6.56
C THR A 155 -78.46 28.20 7.25
N THR A 156 -79.15 27.10 7.17
CA THR A 156 -80.25 26.77 8.07
C THR A 156 -79.66 26.54 9.45
N TYR A 157 -79.62 27.63 10.23
CA TYR A 157 -79.41 27.50 11.66
C TYR A 157 -80.66 26.86 12.27
N ASN A 158 -80.49 25.73 12.95
CA ASN A 158 -81.49 25.22 13.85
C ASN A 158 -81.78 26.25 14.89
N ALA A 159 -83.07 26.56 15.13
CA ALA A 159 -83.56 27.62 15.98
C ALA A 159 -83.22 27.54 17.48
N ASN A 160 -82.31 26.63 17.86
CA ASN A 160 -81.90 26.47 19.25
C ASN A 160 -80.45 26.87 19.54
N GLY A 161 -79.71 27.50 18.60
CA GLY A 161 -78.45 28.19 18.92
C GLY A 161 -77.32 27.32 19.42
N GLU A 162 -77.43 26.00 19.37
CA GLU A 162 -76.31 25.11 19.64
C GLU A 162 -75.70 24.68 18.31
N LEU A 163 -74.46 25.13 18.07
CA LEU A 163 -73.62 24.53 17.12
C LEU A 163 -73.50 23.04 17.45
N PRO A 164 -73.65 22.09 16.48
CA PRO A 164 -73.33 20.71 16.75
C PRO A 164 -71.87 20.62 17.14
N LEU A 165 -71.60 20.42 18.42
CA LEU A 165 -70.32 19.90 18.90
C LEU A 165 -70.20 18.46 18.39
N GLY A 166 -69.91 18.34 17.11
CA GLY A 166 -69.74 17.02 16.49
C GLY A 166 -68.92 17.19 15.27
N ALA A 167 -67.63 16.94 15.48
CA ALA A 167 -66.51 16.95 14.55
C ALA A 167 -65.76 18.30 14.57
N ALA A 168 -65.10 18.63 15.68
CA ALA A 168 -63.73 19.05 15.51
C ALA A 168 -63.07 17.93 14.75
N GLY A 169 -63.06 18.00 13.42
CA GLY A 169 -62.10 17.24 12.66
C GLY A 169 -60.78 17.57 13.32
N GLU A 170 -60.15 16.59 13.91
CA GLU A 170 -58.74 16.70 14.22
C GLU A 170 -58.12 17.28 12.95
N ASP A 171 -57.50 18.47 13.06
CA ASP A 171 -56.63 18.94 11.98
C ASP A 171 -55.69 17.76 11.65
N GLU A 172 -56.00 17.03 10.60
CA GLU A 172 -55.09 16.00 10.15
C GLU A 172 -53.79 16.71 9.80
N VAL A 173 -52.87 16.70 10.76
CA VAL A 173 -51.52 17.19 10.54
C VAL A 173 -50.87 16.19 9.57
N PHE A 174 -50.91 16.55 8.32
CA PHE A 174 -50.19 15.77 7.33
C PHE A 174 -48.68 15.83 7.64
N ASP A 175 -48.09 14.70 7.98
CA ASP A 175 -46.67 14.57 8.09
C ASP A 175 -46.07 14.50 6.67
N LEU A 176 -45.30 15.52 6.30
CA LEU A 176 -44.62 15.65 5.02
C LEU A 176 -43.09 15.58 5.19
N THR A 177 -42.60 15.24 6.38
CA THR A 177 -41.19 15.26 6.73
C THR A 177 -40.61 13.88 6.58
N PRO A 178 -39.73 13.64 5.59
CA PRO A 178 -39.03 12.36 5.48
C PRO A 178 -38.16 12.07 6.70
N PRO A 179 -38.06 10.81 7.14
CA PRO A 179 -37.14 10.45 8.21
C PRO A 179 -35.70 10.77 7.81
N THR A 180 -34.90 11.21 8.78
CA THR A 180 -33.45 11.30 8.60
C THR A 180 -32.83 9.93 8.69
N ILE A 181 -31.84 9.65 7.87
CA ILE A 181 -31.10 8.38 7.88
C ILE A 181 -29.64 8.62 7.59
N SER A 182 -28.79 7.83 8.22
CA SER A 182 -27.38 7.69 7.88
C SER A 182 -27.03 6.21 7.66
N VAL A 183 -26.03 5.94 6.86
CA VAL A 183 -25.47 4.60 6.66
C VAL A 183 -23.95 4.70 6.70
N VAL A 184 -23.29 3.67 7.23
CA VAL A 184 -21.84 3.53 7.27
C VAL A 184 -21.46 2.21 6.61
N ALA A 185 -20.66 2.29 5.56
CA ALA A 185 -20.07 1.20 4.82
C ALA A 185 -18.57 1.12 5.16
N PRO A 186 -18.07 0.01 5.72
CA PRO A 186 -16.67 -0.12 6.08
C PRO A 186 -15.73 0.09 4.88
N ASP A 187 -14.68 0.88 5.10
CA ASP A 187 -13.59 1.07 4.15
C ASP A 187 -12.43 0.14 4.44
N ASN A 188 -11.76 -0.28 3.36
CA ASN A 188 -10.48 -0.99 3.44
C ASN A 188 -10.56 -2.21 4.36
N THR A 189 -11.57 -3.04 4.17
CA THR A 189 -11.78 -4.28 4.94
C THR A 189 -11.43 -5.51 4.12
N ASN A 190 -10.83 -6.51 4.76
CA ASN A 190 -10.65 -7.84 4.16
C ASN A 190 -11.85 -8.78 4.37
N ASP A 191 -12.91 -8.28 5.00
CA ASP A 191 -14.17 -9.00 5.10
C ASP A 191 -15.01 -8.74 3.84
N THR A 192 -15.29 -9.79 3.07
CA THR A 192 -16.14 -9.71 1.87
C THR A 192 -17.63 -9.63 2.19
N THR A 193 -18.02 -9.81 3.45
CA THR A 193 -19.38 -9.72 3.95
C THR A 193 -19.52 -8.72 5.10
N PRO A 194 -19.07 -7.47 4.91
CA PRO A 194 -18.95 -6.53 6.00
C PRO A 194 -20.29 -6.20 6.64
N THR A 195 -20.26 -5.85 7.93
CA THR A 195 -21.43 -5.37 8.66
C THR A 195 -21.69 -3.91 8.33
N LEU A 196 -22.85 -3.62 7.77
CA LEU A 196 -23.34 -2.26 7.50
C LEU A 196 -24.10 -1.75 8.71
N THR A 197 -23.87 -0.50 9.09
CA THR A 197 -24.52 0.12 10.24
C THR A 197 -25.12 1.47 9.86
N GLY A 198 -26.03 1.98 10.68
CA GLY A 198 -26.55 3.31 10.48
C GLY A 198 -27.51 3.75 11.57
N THR A 199 -28.01 4.98 11.43
CA THR A 199 -28.98 5.57 12.35
C THR A 199 -30.13 6.21 11.60
N THR A 200 -31.30 6.25 12.22
CA THR A 200 -32.48 6.94 11.70
C THR A 200 -33.38 7.38 12.84
N ASP A 201 -34.18 8.44 12.63
CA ASP A 201 -35.25 8.86 13.51
C ASP A 201 -36.60 8.23 13.17
N ALA A 202 -36.66 7.34 12.15
CA ALA A 202 -37.86 6.56 11.85
C ALA A 202 -38.30 5.74 13.08
N PRO A 203 -39.60 5.45 13.23
CA PRO A 203 -40.13 4.72 14.38
C PRO A 203 -39.44 3.37 14.58
N VAL A 204 -39.29 2.95 15.84
CA VAL A 204 -38.77 1.62 16.21
C VAL A 204 -39.57 0.53 15.51
N GLY A 205 -38.85 -0.43 14.90
CA GLY A 205 -39.46 -1.50 14.14
C GLY A 205 -39.65 -1.19 12.64
N SER A 206 -39.38 0.05 12.19
CA SER A 206 -39.37 0.38 10.77
C SER A 206 -38.32 -0.48 10.03
N ILE A 207 -38.62 -0.80 8.77
CA ILE A 207 -37.69 -1.56 7.92
C ILE A 207 -36.85 -0.59 7.11
N VAL A 208 -35.53 -0.67 7.29
CA VAL A 208 -34.56 -0.04 6.42
C VAL A 208 -34.20 -1.00 5.29
N THR A 209 -34.30 -0.55 4.04
CA THR A 209 -33.88 -1.30 2.86
C THR A 209 -32.52 -0.77 2.40
N LEU A 210 -31.53 -1.66 2.25
CA LEU A 210 -30.19 -1.33 1.80
C LEU A 210 -29.95 -1.98 0.43
N LEU A 211 -29.65 -1.18 -0.58
CA LEU A 211 -29.17 -1.64 -1.87
C LEU A 211 -27.64 -1.53 -1.88
N VAL A 212 -26.97 -2.68 -1.94
CA VAL A 212 -25.51 -2.76 -2.02
C VAL A 212 -25.11 -3.09 -3.46
N THR A 213 -24.20 -2.31 -4.02
CA THR A 213 -23.64 -2.54 -5.37
C THR A 213 -22.14 -2.71 -5.26
N ASP A 214 -21.61 -3.87 -5.67
CA ASP A 214 -20.18 -4.19 -5.61
C ASP A 214 -19.37 -3.57 -6.76
N ALA A 215 -18.06 -3.75 -6.74
CA ALA A 215 -17.13 -3.26 -7.75
C ALA A 215 -17.39 -3.79 -9.17
N ASN A 216 -18.04 -4.97 -9.29
CA ASN A 216 -18.43 -5.56 -10.56
C ASN A 216 -19.82 -5.13 -11.04
N GLY A 217 -20.54 -4.30 -10.25
CA GLY A 217 -21.90 -3.87 -10.53
C GLY A 217 -22.98 -4.88 -10.11
N ASN A 218 -22.64 -5.96 -9.40
CA ASN A 218 -23.62 -6.88 -8.84
C ASN A 218 -24.36 -6.20 -7.69
N GLN A 219 -25.66 -6.43 -7.63
CA GLN A 219 -26.52 -5.82 -6.64
C GLN A 219 -27.16 -6.85 -5.72
N GLN A 220 -27.24 -6.51 -4.43
CA GLN A 220 -28.03 -7.25 -3.46
C GLN A 220 -28.85 -6.28 -2.62
N THR A 221 -30.06 -6.69 -2.26
CA THR A 221 -30.94 -5.92 -1.39
C THR A 221 -31.01 -6.60 -0.04
N LEU A 222 -30.72 -5.84 1.00
CA LEU A 222 -30.74 -6.27 2.40
C LEU A 222 -31.80 -5.48 3.15
N THR A 223 -32.27 -6.01 4.28
CA THR A 223 -33.20 -5.31 5.16
C THR A 223 -32.72 -5.37 6.61
N ALA A 224 -32.87 -4.27 7.31
CA ALA A 224 -32.58 -4.16 8.74
C ALA A 224 -33.79 -3.58 9.47
N ILE A 225 -33.90 -3.85 10.78
CA ILE A 225 -34.99 -3.30 11.62
C ILE A 225 -34.42 -2.21 12.50
N VAL A 226 -35.12 -1.09 12.59
CA VAL A 226 -34.75 0.04 13.48
C VAL A 226 -34.93 -0.39 14.92
N THR A 227 -33.85 -0.30 15.70
CA THR A 227 -33.81 -0.62 17.13
C THR A 227 -34.41 0.51 18.01
N PRO A 228 -34.64 0.25 19.29
CA PRO A 228 -35.11 1.31 20.23
C PRO A 228 -34.17 2.50 20.37
N THR A 229 -32.90 2.35 19.99
CA THR A 229 -31.90 3.43 20.00
C THR A 229 -31.80 4.20 18.68
N GLY A 230 -32.70 3.90 17.72
CA GLY A 230 -32.65 4.53 16.39
C GLY A 230 -31.53 4.03 15.49
N THR A 231 -30.87 2.93 15.85
CA THR A 231 -29.79 2.32 15.05
C THR A 231 -30.32 1.13 14.24
N PHE A 232 -29.60 0.79 13.19
CA PHE A 232 -29.79 -0.47 12.47
C PHE A 232 -28.45 -1.07 12.08
N THR A 233 -28.44 -2.40 11.91
CA THR A 233 -27.25 -3.15 11.49
C THR A 233 -27.68 -4.33 10.64
N VAL A 234 -26.87 -4.68 9.64
CA VAL A 234 -27.08 -5.87 8.78
C VAL A 234 -25.77 -6.27 8.16
N ASP A 235 -25.54 -7.58 8.11
CA ASP A 235 -24.39 -8.14 7.42
C ASP A 235 -24.71 -8.32 5.93
N VAL A 236 -23.72 -8.05 5.08
CA VAL A 236 -23.76 -8.39 3.67
C VAL A 236 -23.84 -9.91 3.54
N VAL A 237 -24.74 -10.43 2.71
CA VAL A 237 -24.99 -11.87 2.61
C VAL A 237 -24.17 -12.52 1.49
N THR A 238 -24.18 -11.89 0.31
CA THR A 238 -23.39 -12.35 -0.83
C THR A 238 -22.04 -11.66 -0.79
N PRO A 239 -20.91 -12.41 -0.78
CA PRO A 239 -19.59 -11.81 -0.77
C PRO A 239 -19.41 -10.74 -1.85
N LEU A 240 -18.92 -9.58 -1.45
CA LEU A 240 -18.61 -8.48 -2.35
C LEU A 240 -17.31 -8.77 -3.11
N ALA A 241 -17.25 -8.32 -4.34
CA ALA A 241 -16.00 -8.32 -5.10
C ALA A 241 -14.99 -7.33 -4.49
N GLU A 242 -13.70 -7.64 -4.63
CA GLU A 242 -12.62 -6.72 -4.29
C GLU A 242 -12.76 -5.41 -5.04
N GLY A 243 -12.54 -4.30 -4.35
CA GLY A 243 -12.71 -2.95 -4.84
C GLY A 243 -13.78 -2.17 -4.10
N SER A 244 -14.15 -1.01 -4.66
CA SER A 244 -15.15 -0.13 -4.06
C SER A 244 -16.55 -0.69 -4.21
N TYR A 245 -17.37 -0.52 -3.18
CA TYR A 245 -18.80 -0.80 -3.21
C TYR A 245 -19.59 0.39 -2.70
N THR A 246 -20.87 0.47 -3.07
CA THR A 246 -21.78 1.53 -2.62
C THR A 246 -22.99 0.94 -1.92
N VAL A 247 -23.47 1.62 -0.90
CA VAL A 247 -24.66 1.26 -0.15
C VAL A 247 -25.64 2.42 -0.18
N THR A 248 -26.86 2.20 -0.65
CA THR A 248 -27.95 3.15 -0.54
C THR A 248 -28.98 2.59 0.43
N ALA A 249 -29.16 3.27 1.55
CA ALA A 249 -30.15 2.93 2.57
C ALA A 249 -31.38 3.81 2.42
N THR A 250 -32.56 3.19 2.50
CA THR A 250 -33.85 3.87 2.45
C THR A 250 -34.76 3.41 3.58
N VAL A 251 -35.54 4.35 4.15
CA VAL A 251 -36.54 4.06 5.17
C VAL A 251 -37.76 4.91 4.93
N THR A 252 -38.94 4.34 5.10
CA THR A 252 -40.20 5.04 4.91
C THR A 252 -40.96 5.09 6.24
N ASP A 253 -41.49 6.28 6.59
CA ASP A 253 -42.31 6.47 7.79
C ASP A 253 -43.75 5.98 7.59
N PRO A 254 -44.61 5.99 8.65
CA PRO A 254 -46.00 5.60 8.51
C PRO A 254 -46.85 6.54 7.65
N ALA A 255 -46.43 7.81 7.44
CA ALA A 255 -47.08 8.76 6.56
C ALA A 255 -46.74 8.56 5.07
N GLY A 256 -45.72 7.72 4.76
CA GLY A 256 -45.27 7.41 3.41
C GLY A 256 -44.11 8.26 2.92
N ASN A 257 -43.51 9.11 3.78
CA ASN A 257 -42.34 9.89 3.40
C ASN A 257 -41.09 8.99 3.47
N THR A 258 -40.21 9.08 2.47
CA THR A 258 -39.03 8.24 2.36
C THR A 258 -37.75 9.07 2.53
N GLY A 259 -36.94 8.70 3.54
CA GLY A 259 -35.57 9.16 3.72
C GLY A 259 -34.58 8.25 3.01
N SER A 260 -33.46 8.81 2.53
CA SER A 260 -32.38 8.03 1.91
C SER A 260 -31.01 8.57 2.29
N ALA A 261 -30.03 7.68 2.37
CA ALA A 261 -28.61 8.00 2.55
C ALA A 261 -27.77 7.04 1.71
N THR A 262 -26.62 7.51 1.28
CA THR A 262 -25.67 6.70 0.52
C THR A 262 -24.29 6.85 1.14
N ASP A 263 -23.56 5.73 1.21
CA ASP A 263 -22.15 5.67 1.60
C ASP A 263 -21.41 4.70 0.72
N SER A 264 -20.10 4.81 0.70
CA SER A 264 -19.23 3.92 -0.07
C SER A 264 -18.17 3.33 0.84
N GLY A 265 -17.89 2.05 0.65
CA GLY A 265 -16.81 1.33 1.30
C GLY A 265 -15.90 0.66 0.29
N SER A 266 -14.92 -0.07 0.78
CA SER A 266 -14.01 -0.83 -0.06
C SER A 266 -13.60 -2.16 0.57
N VAL A 267 -13.54 -3.20 -0.25
CA VAL A 267 -13.04 -4.52 0.09
C VAL A 267 -11.66 -4.70 -0.54
N ASP A 268 -10.69 -5.12 0.25
CA ASP A 268 -9.35 -5.50 -0.18
C ASP A 268 -8.98 -6.84 0.47
N VAL A 269 -8.90 -7.89 -0.34
CA VAL A 269 -8.53 -9.26 0.09
C VAL A 269 -7.16 -9.69 -0.43
N THR A 270 -6.45 -8.79 -1.10
CA THR A 270 -5.16 -9.07 -1.73
C THR A 270 -4.02 -8.82 -0.76
N ALA A 271 -3.39 -9.89 -0.28
CA ALA A 271 -2.22 -9.76 0.58
C ALA A 271 -1.04 -9.11 -0.16
N PRO A 272 -0.23 -8.29 0.52
CA PRO A 272 0.99 -7.74 -0.07
C PRO A 272 1.95 -8.83 -0.54
N ALA A 273 2.51 -8.68 -1.72
CA ALA A 273 3.62 -9.50 -2.18
C ALA A 273 4.88 -9.14 -1.38
N ILE A 274 5.64 -10.16 -0.95
CA ILE A 274 6.87 -9.98 -0.20
C ILE A 274 7.91 -11.00 -0.65
N THR A 275 9.17 -10.62 -0.65
CA THR A 275 10.34 -11.50 -0.81
C THR A 275 11.27 -11.31 0.37
N VAL A 276 12.06 -12.32 0.68
CA VAL A 276 13.14 -12.26 1.65
C VAL A 276 14.38 -12.91 1.05
N ASP A 277 15.57 -12.42 1.40
CA ASP A 277 16.86 -12.89 0.96
C ASP A 277 17.77 -13.02 2.20
N ALA A 278 18.11 -14.25 2.51
CA ALA A 278 18.94 -14.65 3.64
C ALA A 278 20.31 -15.08 3.13
N PRO A 279 21.41 -14.42 3.51
CA PRO A 279 22.73 -14.73 2.99
C PRO A 279 23.15 -16.20 3.21
N ASP A 280 23.64 -16.82 2.14
CA ASP A 280 24.24 -18.14 2.18
C ASP A 280 25.74 -18.06 2.40
N ASN A 281 26.25 -19.06 3.12
CA ASN A 281 27.70 -19.30 3.26
C ASN A 281 28.45 -18.04 3.73
N THR A 282 27.93 -17.38 4.74
CA THR A 282 28.54 -16.17 5.33
C THR A 282 29.30 -16.50 6.61
N ASN A 283 30.44 -15.83 6.84
CA ASN A 283 31.14 -15.88 8.12
C ASN A 283 30.68 -14.80 9.12
N ASP A 284 29.68 -14.01 8.74
CA ASP A 284 29.03 -13.08 9.65
C ASP A 284 27.92 -13.80 10.42
N THR A 285 28.02 -13.88 11.73
CA THR A 285 27.00 -14.47 12.60
C THR A 285 25.78 -13.58 12.80
N THR A 286 25.86 -12.33 12.36
CA THR A 286 24.79 -11.33 12.44
C THR A 286 24.45 -10.74 11.06
N PRO A 287 24.16 -11.61 10.07
CA PRO A 287 24.02 -11.16 8.68
C PRO A 287 22.88 -10.18 8.50
N THR A 288 23.00 -9.31 7.51
CA THR A 288 21.91 -8.43 7.08
C THR A 288 20.91 -9.21 6.22
N ILE A 289 19.69 -9.32 6.67
CA ILE A 289 18.56 -9.88 5.90
C ILE A 289 17.93 -8.78 5.07
N THR A 290 17.69 -9.04 3.80
CA THR A 290 17.09 -8.07 2.87
C THR A 290 15.84 -8.61 2.21
N GLY A 291 15.09 -7.73 1.55
CA GLY A 291 13.93 -8.15 0.78
C GLY A 291 13.17 -6.98 0.16
N THR A 292 12.10 -7.33 -0.53
CA THR A 292 11.21 -6.35 -1.18
C THR A 292 9.76 -6.68 -0.93
N THR A 293 8.90 -5.67 -0.95
CA THR A 293 7.46 -5.81 -0.87
C THR A 293 6.77 -4.67 -1.60
N ASN A 294 5.52 -4.90 -2.04
CA ASN A 294 4.63 -3.86 -2.55
C ASN A 294 3.76 -3.22 -1.46
N ALA A 295 3.94 -3.59 -0.19
CA ALA A 295 3.27 -2.90 0.92
C ALA A 295 3.63 -1.41 0.94
N VAL A 296 2.74 -0.60 1.51
CA VAL A 296 2.91 0.86 1.56
C VAL A 296 4.22 1.22 2.27
N PRO A 297 5.04 2.16 1.75
CA PRO A 297 6.22 2.66 2.44
C PRO A 297 5.90 3.11 3.88
N GLY A 298 6.73 2.67 4.83
CA GLY A 298 6.50 2.85 6.26
C GLY A 298 5.81 1.67 6.95
N SER A 299 5.30 0.67 6.21
CA SER A 299 4.79 -0.58 6.79
C SER A 299 5.91 -1.32 7.51
N ILE A 300 5.54 -2.11 8.51
CA ILE A 300 6.48 -2.92 9.30
C ILE A 300 6.50 -4.34 8.75
N VAL A 301 7.67 -4.81 8.36
CA VAL A 301 7.94 -6.22 8.07
C VAL A 301 8.42 -6.87 9.35
N THR A 302 7.79 -7.97 9.74
CA THR A 302 8.23 -8.81 10.85
C THR A 302 8.99 -10.02 10.31
N LEU A 303 10.21 -10.25 10.83
CA LEU A 303 11.05 -11.36 10.44
C LEU A 303 11.26 -12.28 11.64
N VAL A 304 11.02 -13.57 11.46
CA VAL A 304 11.37 -14.61 12.42
C VAL A 304 12.56 -15.37 11.86
N VAL A 305 13.70 -15.28 12.54
CA VAL A 305 14.93 -15.99 12.19
C VAL A 305 15.09 -17.17 13.12
N THR A 306 15.25 -18.36 12.59
CA THR A 306 15.46 -19.62 13.33
C THR A 306 16.84 -20.17 12.97
N ASP A 307 17.75 -20.28 13.92
CA ASP A 307 19.10 -20.77 13.72
C ASP A 307 19.18 -22.32 13.66
N ALA A 308 20.37 -22.84 13.38
CA ALA A 308 20.65 -24.28 13.30
C ALA A 308 20.33 -25.05 14.59
N ASN A 309 20.29 -24.39 15.73
CA ASN A 309 19.94 -24.98 17.04
C ASN A 309 18.43 -24.87 17.35
N GLY A 310 17.65 -24.27 16.46
CA GLY A 310 16.23 -24.00 16.67
C GLY A 310 15.94 -22.77 17.54
N THR A 311 16.94 -21.93 17.82
CA THR A 311 16.77 -20.68 18.55
C THR A 311 16.10 -19.66 17.65
N GLN A 312 15.06 -19.00 18.14
CA GLN A 312 14.32 -18.00 17.38
C GLN A 312 14.56 -16.59 17.90
N GLN A 313 14.66 -15.66 16.98
CA GLN A 313 14.62 -14.23 17.24
C GLN A 313 13.65 -13.55 16.29
N THR A 314 12.94 -12.53 16.78
CA THR A 314 12.00 -11.74 15.99
C THR A 314 12.59 -10.36 15.78
N LEU A 315 12.68 -9.95 14.52
CA LEU A 315 13.21 -8.67 14.08
C LEU A 315 12.12 -7.89 13.35
N THR A 316 12.30 -6.59 13.23
CA THR A 316 11.39 -5.74 12.44
C THR A 316 12.18 -4.82 11.53
N ALA A 317 11.67 -4.62 10.33
CA ALA A 317 12.21 -3.68 9.35
C ALA A 317 11.10 -2.75 8.84
N ILE A 318 11.48 -1.55 8.41
CA ILE A 318 10.54 -0.58 7.84
C ILE A 318 10.69 -0.61 6.31
N VAL A 319 9.54 -0.70 5.62
CA VAL A 319 9.49 -0.63 4.16
C VAL A 319 9.89 0.76 3.69
N GLN A 320 10.91 0.82 2.84
CA GLN A 320 11.43 2.05 2.27
C GLN A 320 10.55 2.53 1.09
N PRO A 321 10.68 3.79 0.63
CA PRO A 321 9.96 4.28 -0.55
C PRO A 321 10.22 3.50 -1.84
N SER A 322 11.33 2.76 -1.91
CA SER A 322 11.68 1.84 -3.02
C SER A 322 10.92 0.52 -2.97
N GLY A 323 10.21 0.22 -1.86
CA GLY A 323 9.64 -1.08 -1.57
C GLY A 323 10.64 -2.09 -0.99
N SER A 324 11.91 -1.71 -0.77
CA SER A 324 12.92 -2.57 -0.13
C SER A 324 12.85 -2.46 1.40
N TYR A 325 13.36 -3.49 2.07
CA TYR A 325 13.60 -3.48 3.51
C TYR A 325 14.89 -4.22 3.83
N SER A 326 15.51 -3.90 4.95
CA SER A 326 16.69 -4.59 5.47
C SER A 326 16.74 -4.52 6.98
N VAL A 327 17.33 -5.53 7.61
CA VAL A 327 17.57 -5.59 9.05
C VAL A 327 18.73 -6.51 9.36
N ASP A 328 19.57 -6.11 10.30
CA ASP A 328 20.65 -6.94 10.79
C ASP A 328 20.14 -7.90 11.88
N VAL A 329 20.61 -9.15 11.82
CA VAL A 329 20.40 -10.11 12.89
C VAL A 329 21.08 -9.58 14.16
N THR A 330 20.37 -9.59 15.30
CA THR A 330 20.86 -8.98 16.54
C THR A 330 21.53 -9.95 17.50
N THR A 331 21.05 -11.20 17.51
CA THR A 331 21.66 -12.28 18.29
C THR A 331 22.47 -13.15 17.35
N PRO A 332 23.77 -13.38 17.60
CA PRO A 332 24.59 -14.23 16.75
C PRO A 332 23.97 -15.59 16.47
N LEU A 333 23.89 -15.95 15.21
CA LEU A 333 23.42 -17.26 14.76
C LEU A 333 24.47 -18.33 15.01
N ALA A 334 24.00 -19.54 15.30
CA ALA A 334 24.88 -20.71 15.33
C ALA A 334 25.35 -21.05 13.92
N GLU A 335 26.55 -21.67 13.86
CA GLU A 335 27.07 -22.27 12.62
C GLU A 335 26.08 -23.29 12.07
N GLY A 336 25.88 -23.28 10.77
CA GLY A 336 24.94 -24.15 10.06
C GLY A 336 23.83 -23.36 9.36
N SER A 337 22.81 -24.09 8.91
CA SER A 337 21.67 -23.50 8.20
C SER A 337 20.74 -22.73 9.17
N TYR A 338 20.23 -21.61 8.70
CA TYR A 338 19.16 -20.86 9.39
C TYR A 338 18.02 -20.56 8.42
N GLN A 339 16.83 -20.35 8.94
CA GLN A 339 15.65 -20.00 8.15
C GLN A 339 15.09 -18.66 8.58
N VAL A 340 14.69 -17.87 7.60
CA VAL A 340 13.99 -16.59 7.81
C VAL A 340 12.58 -16.68 7.26
N THR A 341 11.60 -16.31 8.09
CA THR A 341 10.23 -16.10 7.65
C THR A 341 9.90 -14.62 7.81
N ALA A 342 9.63 -13.95 6.70
CA ALA A 342 9.20 -12.55 6.69
C ALA A 342 7.69 -12.44 6.48
N SER A 343 7.05 -11.49 7.16
CA SER A 343 5.62 -11.21 7.03
C SER A 343 5.36 -9.71 7.06
N VAL A 344 4.36 -9.27 6.28
CA VAL A 344 3.88 -7.90 6.27
C VAL A 344 2.36 -7.89 6.11
N THR A 345 1.70 -7.02 6.87
CA THR A 345 0.24 -6.91 6.84
C THR A 345 -0.11 -5.52 6.30
N ASP A 346 -1.09 -5.47 5.39
CA ASP A 346 -1.62 -4.22 4.86
C ASP A 346 -2.64 -3.57 5.81
N SER A 347 -3.22 -2.44 5.38
CA SER A 347 -4.21 -1.71 6.17
C SER A 347 -5.57 -2.38 6.22
N ALA A 348 -5.88 -3.30 5.30
CA ALA A 348 -7.10 -4.11 5.32
C ALA A 348 -6.99 -5.33 6.25
N GLY A 349 -5.77 -5.70 6.65
CA GLY A 349 -5.49 -6.84 7.50
C GLY A 349 -5.04 -8.09 6.74
N ASN A 350 -4.77 -8.01 5.43
CA ASN A 350 -4.21 -9.12 4.68
C ASN A 350 -2.72 -9.25 4.95
N THR A 351 -2.25 -10.48 5.17
CA THR A 351 -0.84 -10.74 5.49
C THR A 351 -0.15 -11.52 4.39
N GLY A 352 0.87 -10.91 3.80
CA GLY A 352 1.81 -11.57 2.91
C GLY A 352 2.96 -12.21 3.69
N THR A 353 3.46 -13.37 3.23
CA THR A 353 4.58 -14.08 3.84
C THR A 353 5.56 -14.60 2.80
N ALA A 354 6.84 -14.66 3.15
CA ALA A 354 7.91 -15.28 2.37
C ALA A 354 8.90 -15.97 3.31
N THR A 355 9.56 -17.00 2.81
CA THR A 355 10.61 -17.72 3.54
C THR A 355 11.84 -17.86 2.69
N ASP A 356 13.01 -17.84 3.32
CA ASP A 356 14.28 -18.14 2.69
C ASP A 356 15.20 -18.81 3.70
N ASP A 357 16.11 -19.63 3.21
CA ASP A 357 17.12 -20.33 4.00
C ASP A 357 18.49 -19.74 3.70
N GLY A 358 19.27 -19.48 4.72
CA GLY A 358 20.66 -19.07 4.63
C GLY A 358 21.58 -20.01 5.40
N SER A 359 22.89 -19.74 5.37
CA SER A 359 23.85 -20.52 6.12
C SER A 359 25.00 -19.67 6.67
N VAL A 360 25.38 -19.95 7.91
CA VAL A 360 26.55 -19.40 8.59
C VAL A 360 27.64 -20.46 8.63
N ASP A 361 28.83 -20.10 8.20
CA ASP A 361 30.03 -20.91 8.25
C ASP A 361 31.15 -20.03 8.83
N ILE A 362 31.57 -20.33 10.06
CA ILE A 362 32.61 -19.59 10.80
C ILE A 362 33.87 -20.39 11.05
N THR A 363 33.94 -21.61 10.54
CA THR A 363 35.07 -22.51 10.77
C THR A 363 35.74 -22.94 9.46
N ALA A 364 37.05 -22.98 9.51
CA ALA A 364 37.88 -23.64 8.48
C ALA A 364 39.02 -24.41 9.16
N ASN A 365 39.33 -25.57 8.66
CA ASN A 365 40.42 -26.40 9.19
C ASN A 365 41.37 -26.84 8.08
N ILE A 366 42.66 -26.93 8.43
CA ILE A 366 43.69 -27.41 7.54
C ILE A 366 44.74 -28.20 8.36
N THR A 367 45.35 -29.19 7.72
CA THR A 367 46.54 -29.87 8.21
C THR A 367 47.65 -29.80 7.18
N VAL A 368 48.89 -29.87 7.57
CA VAL A 368 50.04 -29.93 6.64
C VAL A 368 51.07 -30.92 7.18
N SER A 369 51.70 -31.64 6.30
CA SER A 369 52.80 -32.53 6.63
C SER A 369 53.84 -32.54 5.49
N LEU A 370 55.10 -32.46 5.87
CA LEU A 370 56.27 -32.67 5.01
C LEU A 370 57.19 -33.67 5.71
N ASP A 371 57.43 -34.83 5.10
CA ASP A 371 58.37 -35.82 5.62
C ASP A 371 59.79 -35.28 5.54
N ASP A 372 60.74 -35.94 6.28
CA ASP A 372 62.19 -35.62 6.23
C ASP A 372 62.75 -35.63 4.80
N VAL A 373 63.51 -34.59 4.52
CA VAL A 373 64.06 -34.31 3.20
C VAL A 373 65.55 -34.61 3.17
N ASN A 374 65.98 -35.36 2.16
CA ASN A 374 67.38 -35.72 1.94
C ASN A 374 67.82 -35.43 0.50
N SER A 375 69.08 -35.71 0.17
CA SER A 375 69.61 -35.47 -1.16
C SER A 375 68.85 -36.19 -2.28
N GLY A 376 68.08 -37.25 -1.98
CA GLY A 376 67.33 -38.03 -2.96
C GLY A 376 65.99 -37.41 -3.32
N ASN A 377 65.33 -36.63 -2.41
CA ASN A 377 64.02 -36.04 -2.61
C ASN A 377 63.99 -34.50 -2.54
N VAL A 378 65.09 -33.83 -2.19
CA VAL A 378 65.13 -32.34 -1.99
C VAL A 378 64.71 -31.58 -3.24
N ALA A 379 64.85 -32.09 -4.43
CA ALA A 379 64.43 -31.44 -5.68
C ALA A 379 62.91 -31.59 -5.96
N ASN A 380 62.23 -32.50 -5.24
CA ASN A 380 60.82 -32.85 -5.48
C ASN A 380 60.23 -33.41 -4.20
N ALA A 381 60.31 -32.65 -3.11
CA ALA A 381 59.83 -33.05 -1.80
C ALA A 381 58.26 -32.97 -1.76
N PRO A 382 57.60 -34.11 -1.44
CA PRO A 382 56.13 -34.12 -1.41
C PRO A 382 55.61 -33.46 -0.13
N ILE A 383 54.68 -32.51 -0.27
CA ILE A 383 53.90 -31.93 0.83
C ILE A 383 52.45 -32.40 0.68
N SER A 384 51.84 -32.80 1.77
CA SER A 384 50.43 -33.22 1.79
C SER A 384 49.69 -32.68 2.99
N GLY A 385 48.37 -32.74 2.90
CA GLY A 385 47.50 -32.37 4.01
C GLY A 385 46.05 -32.57 3.66
N THR A 386 45.20 -32.18 4.59
CA THR A 386 43.74 -32.23 4.46
C THR A 386 43.12 -30.91 4.90
N SER A 387 41.97 -30.57 4.35
CA SER A 387 41.17 -29.40 4.74
C SER A 387 39.70 -29.67 4.50
N ASP A 388 38.83 -29.01 5.26
CA ASP A 388 37.37 -29.07 5.16
C ASP A 388 36.78 -27.92 4.32
N VAL A 389 37.59 -27.02 3.78
CA VAL A 389 37.16 -25.81 3.04
C VAL A 389 36.48 -26.08 1.69
N GLY A 390 36.27 -27.34 1.36
CA GLY A 390 35.71 -27.75 0.07
C GLY A 390 36.75 -27.87 -1.05
N PRO A 391 36.35 -28.38 -2.22
CA PRO A 391 37.25 -28.60 -3.36
C PRO A 391 37.64 -27.28 -4.05
N ASP A 392 38.69 -27.40 -4.89
CA ASP A 392 39.20 -26.35 -5.78
C ASP A 392 39.66 -25.07 -5.06
N ARG A 393 40.00 -25.17 -3.75
CA ARG A 393 40.56 -24.05 -2.98
C ARG A 393 42.10 -24.09 -3.06
N THR A 394 42.69 -22.92 -3.19
CA THR A 394 44.14 -22.77 -3.22
C THR A 394 44.70 -22.77 -1.82
N VAL A 395 45.54 -23.75 -1.51
CA VAL A 395 46.38 -23.81 -0.31
C VAL A 395 47.71 -23.14 -0.62
N THR A 396 48.05 -22.11 0.15
CA THR A 396 49.37 -21.46 0.09
C THR A 396 50.27 -22.14 1.10
N LEU A 397 51.47 -22.59 0.64
CA LEU A 397 52.45 -23.30 1.44
C LEU A 397 53.74 -22.48 1.47
N VAL A 398 54.27 -22.25 2.65
CA VAL A 398 55.54 -21.54 2.87
C VAL A 398 56.45 -22.44 3.70
N ILE A 399 57.63 -22.80 3.16
CA ILE A 399 58.63 -23.61 3.81
C ILE A 399 59.79 -22.69 4.20
N THR A 400 60.16 -22.68 5.48
CA THR A 400 61.17 -21.78 6.05
C THR A 400 62.26 -22.59 6.70
N ASP A 401 63.54 -22.29 6.39
CA ASP A 401 64.71 -22.89 7.07
C ASP A 401 65.09 -22.12 8.36
N ALA A 402 66.02 -22.65 9.11
CA ALA A 402 66.50 -22.06 10.37
C ALA A 402 67.15 -20.66 10.19
N ASN A 403 67.56 -20.30 8.99
CA ASN A 403 68.13 -18.98 8.66
C ASN A 403 67.06 -17.94 8.22
N GLY A 404 65.82 -18.39 8.07
CA GLY A 404 64.70 -17.53 7.63
C GLY A 404 64.57 -17.41 6.11
N ASN A 405 65.28 -18.26 5.32
CA ASN A 405 65.03 -18.35 3.87
C ASN A 405 63.75 -19.11 3.62
N THR A 406 62.96 -18.71 2.62
CA THR A 406 61.67 -19.28 2.33
C THR A 406 61.57 -19.81 0.89
N VAL A 407 60.78 -20.86 0.74
CA VAL A 407 60.25 -21.33 -0.53
C VAL A 407 58.74 -21.37 -0.46
N GLU A 408 58.08 -20.77 -1.45
CA GLU A 408 56.60 -20.73 -1.53
C GLU A 408 56.12 -21.62 -2.67
N THR A 409 55.00 -22.31 -2.43
CA THR A 409 54.30 -23.11 -3.43
C THR A 409 52.82 -23.14 -3.13
N THR A 410 52.01 -23.69 -4.02
CA THR A 410 50.60 -23.86 -3.84
C THR A 410 50.14 -25.27 -4.14
N ALA A 411 49.06 -25.68 -3.51
CA ALA A 411 48.31 -26.88 -3.82
C ALA A 411 46.85 -26.55 -4.00
N THR A 412 46.03 -27.46 -4.53
CA THR A 412 44.61 -27.31 -4.66
C THR A 412 43.90 -28.43 -3.91
N THR A 413 42.89 -28.12 -3.14
CA THR A 413 42.10 -29.12 -2.40
C THR A 413 41.27 -29.97 -3.36
N GLY A 414 41.28 -31.27 -3.13
CA GLY A 414 40.48 -32.26 -3.85
C GLY A 414 39.06 -32.37 -3.32
N ALA A 415 38.20 -33.14 -4.00
CA ALA A 415 36.84 -33.40 -3.58
C ALA A 415 36.71 -34.17 -2.24
N ASP A 416 37.76 -34.87 -1.85
CA ASP A 416 37.88 -35.59 -0.57
C ASP A 416 38.52 -34.75 0.55
N GLY A 417 38.82 -33.48 0.26
CA GLY A 417 39.46 -32.55 1.19
C GLY A 417 40.99 -32.73 1.26
N SER A 418 41.60 -33.70 0.55
CA SER A 418 43.04 -33.86 0.52
C SER A 418 43.71 -32.87 -0.43
N TYR A 419 44.95 -32.52 -0.18
CA TYR A 419 45.80 -31.80 -1.13
C TYR A 419 47.21 -32.33 -1.08
N THR A 420 47.92 -32.25 -2.21
CA THR A 420 49.33 -32.63 -2.33
C THR A 420 49.99 -31.79 -3.40
N THR A 421 51.26 -31.50 -3.18
CA THR A 421 52.09 -30.83 -4.16
C THR A 421 53.56 -31.25 -3.94
N ASN A 422 54.42 -31.01 -4.92
CA ASN A 422 55.87 -31.24 -4.78
C ASN A 422 56.58 -29.89 -4.85
N VAL A 423 57.67 -29.75 -4.08
CA VAL A 423 58.41 -28.50 -3.98
C VAL A 423 59.93 -28.79 -4.09
N ASP A 424 60.66 -27.87 -4.72
CA ASP A 424 62.12 -27.87 -4.78
C ASP A 424 62.71 -27.08 -3.61
N LEU A 425 63.38 -27.77 -2.68
CA LEU A 425 63.94 -27.19 -1.45
C LEU A 425 65.44 -27.00 -1.49
N ARG A 426 66.13 -27.18 -2.66
CA ARG A 426 67.56 -27.04 -2.81
C ARG A 426 68.14 -25.65 -2.46
N SER A 427 67.30 -24.63 -2.37
CA SER A 427 67.70 -23.29 -1.97
C SER A 427 67.71 -23.06 -0.46
N LEU A 428 67.18 -23.99 0.32
CA LEU A 428 67.14 -23.93 1.78
C LEU A 428 68.43 -24.59 2.35
N ALA A 429 68.79 -24.16 3.56
CA ALA A 429 69.89 -24.71 4.30
C ALA A 429 69.49 -26.00 5.06
N ASP A 430 70.44 -26.98 5.18
CA ASP A 430 70.23 -28.14 6.02
C ASP A 430 69.88 -27.74 7.47
N GLY A 431 69.01 -28.50 8.10
CA GLY A 431 68.50 -28.28 9.42
C GLY A 431 66.97 -28.39 9.52
N ASN A 432 66.38 -27.94 10.63
CA ASN A 432 64.93 -27.97 10.81
C ASN A 432 64.24 -27.05 9.82
N LEU A 433 63.23 -27.57 9.18
CA LEU A 433 62.29 -26.79 8.37
C LEU A 433 60.97 -26.54 9.12
N VAL A 434 60.35 -25.43 8.86
CA VAL A 434 58.97 -25.13 9.28
C VAL A 434 58.14 -24.97 8.01
N VAL A 435 57.11 -25.80 7.88
CA VAL A 435 56.12 -25.67 6.79
C VAL A 435 54.89 -25.04 7.35
N THR A 436 54.40 -23.98 6.73
CA THR A 436 53.11 -23.38 7.05
C THR A 436 52.16 -23.49 5.87
N ALA A 437 50.92 -23.84 6.14
CA ALA A 437 49.84 -23.91 5.17
C ALA A 437 48.76 -22.91 5.54
N SER A 438 48.22 -22.24 4.55
CA SER A 438 47.08 -21.31 4.71
C SER A 438 46.06 -21.54 3.60
N VAL A 439 44.76 -21.56 3.96
CA VAL A 439 43.66 -21.71 3.01
C VAL A 439 42.49 -20.90 3.48
N THR A 440 41.71 -20.37 2.55
CA THR A 440 40.45 -19.64 2.83
C THR A 440 39.29 -20.36 2.17
N ASP A 441 38.19 -20.56 2.95
CA ASP A 441 36.99 -21.20 2.45
C ASP A 441 36.11 -20.25 1.60
N ALA A 442 34.91 -20.68 1.26
CA ALA A 442 33.95 -19.89 0.50
C ALA A 442 33.29 -18.77 1.32
N ALA A 443 33.18 -18.96 2.62
CA ALA A 443 32.62 -17.98 3.56
C ALA A 443 33.62 -16.88 3.90
N GLY A 444 34.91 -17.09 3.62
CA GLY A 444 35.99 -16.15 3.94
C GLY A 444 36.74 -16.48 5.23
N ASN A 445 36.52 -17.65 5.86
CA ASN A 445 37.29 -18.08 7.01
C ASN A 445 38.65 -18.56 6.56
N THR A 446 39.71 -18.20 7.28
CA THR A 446 41.08 -18.61 6.97
C THR A 446 41.58 -19.57 8.02
N ALA A 447 42.00 -20.77 7.56
CA ALA A 447 42.67 -21.77 8.36
C ALA A 447 44.20 -21.71 8.14
N ASN A 448 44.97 -21.97 9.20
CA ASN A 448 46.42 -22.06 9.16
C ASN A 448 46.85 -23.28 9.92
N ALA A 449 47.89 -23.98 9.41
CA ALA A 449 48.57 -25.08 10.07
C ALA A 449 50.08 -24.95 9.90
N SER A 450 50.84 -25.61 10.76
CA SER A 450 52.30 -25.70 10.63
C SER A 450 52.79 -27.11 10.99
N ASP A 451 53.85 -27.52 10.30
CA ASP A 451 54.65 -28.69 10.64
C ASP A 451 56.09 -28.20 10.84
N ASP A 452 56.66 -28.43 12.03
CA ASP A 452 58.01 -28.05 12.44
C ASP A 452 58.88 -29.30 12.76
N THR A 453 58.40 -30.47 12.37
CA THR A 453 59.08 -31.74 12.66
C THR A 453 60.03 -32.19 11.57
N THR A 454 60.02 -31.54 10.42
CA THR A 454 60.78 -31.89 9.22
C THR A 454 62.25 -31.54 9.35
N LEU A 455 63.14 -32.49 9.02
CA LEU A 455 64.59 -32.25 8.92
C LEU A 455 64.97 -32.27 7.45
N LEU A 456 65.75 -31.27 7.03
CA LEU A 456 66.51 -31.27 5.75
C LEU A 456 67.96 -31.67 6.01
N ASP A 457 68.37 -32.77 5.47
CA ASP A 457 69.76 -33.27 5.55
C ASP A 457 70.22 -33.78 4.16
N THR A 458 70.95 -32.95 3.44
CA THR A 458 71.42 -33.24 2.10
C THR A 458 72.89 -33.72 2.10
N GLU A 459 73.57 -33.70 3.25
CA GLU A 459 74.98 -34.10 3.39
C GLU A 459 75.06 -35.45 4.04
N ALA A 460 75.87 -36.30 3.48
CA ALA A 460 76.21 -37.59 4.08
C ALA A 460 77.49 -37.44 4.85
N GLU A 461 77.44 -37.42 6.15
CA GLU A 461 78.66 -37.51 6.99
C GLU A 461 79.12 -38.97 7.14
N ALA A 462 80.25 -39.24 6.59
CA ALA A 462 80.93 -40.53 6.80
C ALA A 462 82.18 -40.34 7.64
N THR A 463 82.19 -40.78 8.87
CA THR A 463 83.39 -40.87 9.69
C THR A 463 84.11 -42.24 9.41
N ILE A 464 85.27 -42.17 8.76
CA ILE A 464 86.14 -43.37 8.64
C ILE A 464 86.99 -43.37 9.87
N SER A 465 86.80 -44.30 10.74
CA SER A 465 87.69 -44.63 11.84
C SER A 465 88.72 -45.67 11.36
N LEU A 466 89.88 -45.24 11.17
CA LEU A 466 90.97 -46.17 10.91
C LEU A 466 91.41 -46.72 12.25
N ASN A 467 91.12 -47.98 12.52
CA ASN A 467 91.70 -48.68 13.65
C ASN A 467 93.15 -48.93 13.33
N PHE A 468 93.94 -48.79 14.32
CA PHE A 468 95.35 -49.09 14.25
C PHE A 468 95.55 -50.49 13.69
N ILE A 469 96.12 -50.60 12.48
CA ILE A 469 96.28 -51.89 11.79
C ILE A 469 97.64 -52.55 12.10
N ALA A 470 98.57 -51.73 12.57
CA ALA A 470 99.90 -52.24 12.93
C ALA A 470 100.41 -51.63 14.24
N GLY A 471 101.04 -52.35 15.09
CA GLY A 471 101.51 -51.93 16.39
C GLY A 471 102.60 -50.89 16.44
N ASP A 472 103.16 -50.55 15.29
CA ASP A 472 104.28 -49.63 15.14
C ASP A 472 104.09 -48.58 14.03
N ASP A 473 102.85 -48.36 13.58
CA ASP A 473 102.44 -47.42 12.49
C ASP A 473 103.01 -47.77 11.09
N ILE A 474 103.51 -48.92 10.95
CA ILE A 474 104.03 -49.41 9.69
C ILE A 474 103.40 -50.74 9.30
N LEU A 475 102.59 -50.76 8.22
CA LEU A 475 102.00 -51.97 7.68
C LEU A 475 103.08 -52.83 7.01
N ASN A 476 103.50 -53.90 7.66
CA ASN A 476 104.48 -54.83 7.05
C ASN A 476 103.77 -56.05 6.43
N ALA A 477 104.50 -56.83 5.70
CA ALA A 477 103.96 -57.97 4.95
C ALA A 477 103.28 -59.06 5.82
N ALA A 478 103.58 -59.11 7.15
CA ALA A 478 102.95 -60.03 8.07
C ALA A 478 101.61 -59.51 8.64
N GLU A 479 101.41 -58.21 8.68
CA GLU A 479 100.22 -57.52 9.12
C GLU A 479 99.20 -57.23 7.99
N ALA A 480 99.62 -57.29 6.74
CA ALA A 480 98.86 -57.17 5.51
C ALA A 480 98.21 -58.47 5.01
N ALA A 481 98.51 -59.61 5.65
CA ALA A 481 97.99 -60.94 5.35
C ALA A 481 96.79 -61.20 6.29
#